data_78cf22b53025a6c4239388769109f872
#
_entry.id   78cf22b53025a6c4239388769109f872
#
_cell.length_a   1.000
_cell.length_b   1.000
_cell.length_c   1.000
_cell.angle_alpha   90.00
_cell.angle_beta   90.00
_cell.angle_gamma   90.00
#
_symmetry.space_group_name_H-M   'P 1'
#
loop_
_entity.id
_entity.type
_entity.pdbx_description
1 polymer ?
#
loop_
_entity_poly.entity_id
_entity_poly.type
_entity_poly.pdbx_seq_one_letter_code
_entity_poly.pdbx_strand_id
1 'polypeptide(L)'
;EPPRDGGAAPCVVLPGGAEFLAMVTSDDGSVGMRGVVTDALAAWQSRRGGASAKVRGQVFACGPEGMLKAVAAVTRRLGLACQVCIERTMGCGLGTCLSCVVRRRDPGRPSGWSWALACSDGPVFDRDELLDYDLPATA
;
A
#
# COMPACT_ATOMS: atom_id res chain seq x y z
N GLU A 1 -23.97 1.01 10.51
CA GLU A 1 -24.02 1.62 9.19
C GLU A 1 -22.97 2.74 9.16
N PRO A 2 -21.99 2.74 8.24
CA PRO A 2 -20.99 3.81 8.20
C PRO A 2 -21.67 5.14 7.83
N PRO A 3 -21.23 6.27 8.38
CA PRO A 3 -21.82 7.58 8.08
C PRO A 3 -21.70 7.91 6.60
N ARG A 4 -22.80 8.33 5.99
CA ARG A 4 -22.92 8.73 4.57
C ARG A 4 -22.34 10.11 4.27
N ASP A 5 -22.04 10.87 5.30
CA ASP A 5 -21.53 12.23 5.17
C ASP A 5 -20.01 12.19 5.36
N GLY A 6 -19.24 12.91 4.56
CA GLY A 6 -17.78 13.03 4.66
C GLY A 6 -17.27 13.51 6.03
N GLY A 7 -18.03 13.22 7.06
CA GLY A 7 -17.74 13.45 8.47
C GLY A 7 -16.57 12.61 8.98
N ALA A 8 -16.11 12.96 10.15
CA ALA A 8 -14.99 12.31 10.82
C ALA A 8 -15.12 10.77 10.73
N ALA A 9 -14.10 10.13 10.17
CA ALA A 9 -14.03 8.68 10.12
C ALA A 9 -14.26 8.10 11.53
N PRO A 10 -15.08 7.06 11.69
CA PRO A 10 -15.39 6.50 13.00
C PRO A 10 -14.09 6.01 13.65
N CYS A 11 -13.84 6.47 14.87
CA CYS A 11 -12.84 5.90 15.73
C CYS A 11 -13.39 4.57 16.26
N VAL A 12 -12.70 3.48 15.98
CA VAL A 12 -13.07 2.16 16.47
C VAL A 12 -12.18 1.83 17.65
N VAL A 13 -12.77 1.56 18.80
CA VAL A 13 -12.05 1.13 20.00
C VAL A 13 -12.00 -0.38 20.04
N LEU A 14 -10.79 -0.94 20.06
CA LEU A 14 -10.56 -2.37 20.19
C LEU A 14 -10.62 -2.83 21.66
N PRO A 15 -10.91 -4.12 21.91
CA PRO A 15 -10.69 -4.70 23.22
C PRO A 15 -9.25 -4.45 23.70
N GLY A 16 -9.09 -3.83 24.88
CA GLY A 16 -7.78 -3.38 25.36
C GLY A 16 -7.53 -1.87 25.22
N GLY A 17 -8.52 -1.10 24.72
CA GLY A 17 -8.47 0.36 24.70
C GLY A 17 -7.67 0.97 23.53
N ALA A 18 -7.19 0.15 22.59
CA ALA A 18 -6.55 0.67 21.39
C ALA A 18 -7.60 1.31 20.45
N GLU A 19 -7.32 2.52 20.00
CA GLU A 19 -8.17 3.24 19.06
C GLU A 19 -7.58 3.20 17.65
N PHE A 20 -8.40 2.96 16.65
CA PHE A 20 -8.00 3.12 15.26
C PHE A 20 -9.03 3.91 14.45
N LEU A 21 -8.55 4.63 13.46
CA LEU A 21 -9.34 5.41 12.54
C LEU A 21 -9.62 4.56 11.30
N ALA A 22 -10.89 4.26 11.01
CA ALA A 22 -11.30 3.61 9.78
C ALA A 22 -11.79 4.64 8.76
N MET A 23 -11.24 4.61 7.55
CA MET A 23 -11.71 5.42 6.41
C MET A 23 -12.14 4.48 5.29
N VAL A 24 -13.34 4.70 4.77
CA VAL A 24 -13.91 3.92 3.67
C VAL A 24 -14.00 4.81 2.43
N THR A 25 -13.64 4.26 1.28
CA THR A 25 -13.83 4.90 -0.02
C THR A 25 -14.66 4.01 -0.93
N SER A 26 -15.48 4.61 -1.77
CA SER A 26 -16.22 3.95 -2.85
C SER A 26 -16.23 4.82 -4.09
N ASP A 27 -16.31 4.19 -5.27
CA ASP A 27 -16.21 4.88 -6.56
C ASP A 27 -17.32 5.91 -6.76
N ASP A 28 -18.52 5.60 -6.30
CA ASP A 28 -19.72 6.45 -6.44
C ASP A 28 -20.01 7.32 -5.20
N GLY A 29 -19.31 7.10 -4.10
CA GLY A 29 -19.55 7.80 -2.84
C GLY A 29 -20.80 7.31 -2.09
N SER A 30 -21.37 6.17 -2.46
CA SER A 30 -22.52 5.59 -1.77
C SER A 30 -22.20 5.18 -0.34
N VAL A 31 -20.94 4.86 -0.07
CA VAL A 31 -20.43 4.56 1.27
C VAL A 31 -19.09 5.27 1.47
N GLY A 32 -18.97 6.01 2.54
CA GLY A 32 -17.72 6.70 2.90
C GLY A 32 -17.39 7.88 1.98
N MET A 33 -16.13 8.06 1.66
CA MET A 33 -15.64 9.11 0.78
C MET A 33 -15.65 8.64 -0.68
N ARG A 34 -16.15 9.46 -1.59
CA ARG A 34 -16.04 9.18 -3.03
C ARG A 34 -14.57 9.25 -3.45
N GLY A 35 -14.09 8.21 -4.12
CA GLY A 35 -12.73 8.13 -4.62
C GLY A 35 -12.06 6.80 -4.30
N VAL A 36 -10.75 6.76 -4.44
CA VAL A 36 -9.92 5.58 -4.21
C VAL A 36 -9.13 5.70 -2.89
N VAL A 37 -8.54 4.59 -2.44
CA VAL A 37 -7.82 4.53 -1.16
C VAL A 37 -6.68 5.55 -1.04
N THR A 38 -6.06 5.93 -2.15
CA THR A 38 -5.02 6.97 -2.17
C THR A 38 -5.55 8.36 -1.86
N ASP A 39 -6.83 8.63 -2.18
CA ASP A 39 -7.49 9.90 -1.84
C ASP A 39 -7.76 9.95 -0.34
N ALA A 40 -8.16 8.82 0.26
CA ALA A 40 -8.30 8.72 1.72
C ALA A 40 -6.95 8.92 2.43
N LEU A 41 -5.87 8.34 1.91
CA LEU A 41 -4.52 8.53 2.45
C LEU A 41 -4.08 10.00 2.37
N ALA A 42 -4.33 10.66 1.25
CA ALA A 42 -4.04 12.08 1.07
C ALA A 42 -4.86 12.97 2.02
N ALA A 43 -6.17 12.67 2.17
CA ALA A 43 -7.05 13.38 3.10
C ALA A 43 -6.61 13.20 4.56
N TRP A 44 -6.21 11.99 4.94
CA TRP A 44 -5.65 11.71 6.27
C TRP A 44 -4.37 12.51 6.53
N GLN A 45 -3.45 12.54 5.58
CA GLN A 45 -2.22 13.30 5.66
C GLN A 45 -2.48 14.81 5.81
N SER A 46 -3.43 15.35 5.04
CA SER A 46 -3.79 16.76 5.10
C SER A 46 -4.33 17.17 6.47
N ARG A 47 -5.13 16.32 7.10
CA ARG A 47 -5.66 16.53 8.46
C ARG A 47 -4.57 16.56 9.55
N ARG A 48 -3.42 15.94 9.30
CA ARG A 48 -2.29 15.88 10.24
C ARG A 48 -1.25 16.99 10.06
N GLY A 49 -1.56 18.04 9.31
CA GLY A 49 -0.68 19.17 9.09
C GLY A 49 -0.06 19.24 7.68
N GLY A 50 -0.62 18.48 6.75
CA GLY A 50 -0.22 18.50 5.34
C GLY A 50 1.21 17.96 5.09
N ALA A 51 1.77 18.34 3.94
CA ALA A 51 3.11 17.88 3.52
C ALA A 51 4.26 18.37 4.42
N SER A 52 4.03 19.42 5.23
CA SER A 52 5.02 19.96 6.17
C SER A 52 5.12 19.18 7.48
N ALA A 53 4.12 18.40 7.84
CA ALA A 53 4.16 17.58 9.04
C ALA A 53 4.99 16.30 8.75
N LYS A 54 6.12 16.16 9.41
CA LYS A 54 6.89 14.89 9.41
C LYS A 54 6.08 13.82 10.13
N VAL A 55 5.12 13.22 9.42
CA VAL A 55 4.41 12.05 9.92
C VAL A 55 5.39 10.88 9.89
N ARG A 56 5.70 10.34 11.04
CA ARG A 56 6.42 9.08 11.16
C ARG A 56 5.40 7.95 11.15
N GLY A 57 5.56 6.99 10.26
CA GLY A 57 4.66 5.85 10.17
C GLY A 57 5.11 4.83 9.14
N GLN A 58 4.58 3.65 9.29
CA GLN A 58 4.71 2.54 8.35
C GLN A 58 3.34 2.33 7.70
N VAL A 59 3.32 2.26 6.37
CA VAL A 59 2.14 1.90 5.59
C VAL A 59 2.23 0.43 5.22
N PHE A 60 1.16 -0.29 5.41
CA PHE A 60 0.98 -1.66 4.94
C PHE A 60 -0.17 -1.66 3.94
N ALA A 61 0.06 -2.14 2.74
CA ALA A 61 -0.94 -2.15 1.68
C ALA A 61 -1.14 -3.57 1.14
N CYS A 62 -2.40 -3.94 0.96
CA CYS A 62 -2.81 -5.19 0.34
C CYS A 62 -3.99 -4.92 -0.59
N GLY A 63 -3.98 -5.49 -1.79
CA GLY A 63 -5.03 -5.33 -2.79
C GLY A 63 -4.53 -5.45 -4.23
N PRO A 64 -5.33 -5.04 -5.22
CA PRO A 64 -4.97 -5.14 -6.62
C PRO A 64 -3.66 -4.42 -6.96
N GLU A 65 -2.91 -4.94 -7.91
CA GLU A 65 -1.57 -4.43 -8.27
C GLU A 65 -1.57 -2.93 -8.62
N GLY A 66 -2.59 -2.46 -9.34
CA GLY A 66 -2.72 -1.03 -9.67
C GLY A 66 -2.86 -0.15 -8.44
N MET A 67 -3.63 -0.60 -7.43
CA MET A 67 -3.77 0.08 -6.15
C MET A 67 -2.44 0.09 -5.39
N LEU A 68 -1.74 -1.05 -5.32
CA LEU A 68 -0.45 -1.14 -4.62
C LEU A 68 0.59 -0.21 -5.24
N LYS A 69 0.65 -0.12 -6.57
CA LYS A 69 1.53 0.82 -7.29
C LYS A 69 1.18 2.28 -6.97
N ALA A 70 -0.11 2.62 -6.95
CA ALA A 70 -0.56 3.96 -6.60
C ALA A 70 -0.21 4.32 -5.14
N VAL A 71 -0.44 3.41 -4.19
CA VAL A 71 -0.05 3.58 -2.77
C VAL A 71 1.46 3.73 -2.64
N ALA A 72 2.25 2.91 -3.34
CA ALA A 72 3.71 3.01 -3.33
C ALA A 72 4.19 4.40 -3.81
N ALA A 73 3.60 4.92 -4.88
CA ALA A 73 3.92 6.23 -5.41
C ALA A 73 3.54 7.36 -4.43
N VAL A 74 2.35 7.31 -3.83
CA VAL A 74 1.89 8.32 -2.86
C VAL A 74 2.76 8.29 -1.61
N THR A 75 3.01 7.13 -1.04
CA THR A 75 3.83 6.98 0.18
C THR A 75 5.28 7.42 -0.05
N ARG A 76 5.83 7.22 -1.26
CA ARG A 76 7.16 7.74 -1.62
C ARG A 76 7.18 9.26 -1.62
N ARG A 77 6.16 9.93 -2.20
CA ARG A 77 6.05 11.40 -2.15
C ARG A 77 5.90 11.93 -0.74
N LEU A 78 5.23 11.19 0.13
CA LEU A 78 5.01 11.57 1.53
C LEU A 78 6.20 11.22 2.44
N GLY A 79 7.23 10.54 1.95
CA GLY A 79 8.37 10.10 2.75
C GLY A 79 8.01 9.05 3.79
N LEU A 80 6.93 8.30 3.59
CA LEU A 80 6.48 7.23 4.48
C LEU A 80 7.11 5.90 4.06
N ALA A 81 7.52 5.09 5.01
CA ALA A 81 7.87 3.69 4.75
C ALA A 81 6.61 2.91 4.32
N CYS A 82 6.78 1.97 3.39
CA CYS A 82 5.65 1.23 2.87
C CYS A 82 6.04 -0.22 2.55
N GLN A 83 5.25 -1.15 3.05
CA GLN A 83 5.28 -2.55 2.65
C GLN A 83 4.03 -2.89 1.86
N VAL A 84 4.20 -3.67 0.81
CA VAL A 84 3.14 -4.11 -0.08
C VAL A 84 3.02 -5.64 -0.03
N CYS A 85 1.80 -6.11 0.21
CA CYS A 85 1.46 -7.53 0.11
C CYS A 85 0.96 -7.78 -1.32
N ILE A 86 1.80 -8.38 -2.14
CA ILE A 86 1.52 -8.57 -3.56
C ILE A 86 0.72 -9.84 -3.82
N GLU A 87 -0.17 -9.78 -4.81
CA GLU A 87 -0.87 -10.94 -5.32
C GLU A 87 -0.18 -11.43 -6.59
N ARG A 88 0.08 -12.74 -6.65
CA ARG A 88 0.58 -13.45 -7.84
C ARG A 88 -0.12 -14.79 -7.95
N THR A 89 -0.36 -15.22 -9.18
CA THR A 89 -0.85 -16.57 -9.43
C THR A 89 0.18 -17.58 -8.96
N MET A 90 -0.19 -18.40 -7.99
CA MET A 90 0.67 -19.42 -7.41
C MET A 90 0.29 -20.77 -7.95
N GLY A 91 1.21 -21.42 -8.69
CA GLY A 91 1.01 -22.78 -9.16
C GLY A 91 1.36 -23.82 -8.09
N CYS A 92 2.56 -23.74 -7.53
CA CYS A 92 3.03 -24.76 -6.58
C CYS A 92 3.08 -24.29 -5.11
N GLY A 93 3.23 -23.00 -4.84
CA GLY A 93 3.43 -22.47 -3.49
C GLY A 93 4.78 -22.82 -2.83
N LEU A 94 5.66 -23.54 -3.54
CA LEU A 94 6.89 -24.14 -3.01
C LEU A 94 8.16 -23.57 -3.69
N GLY A 95 8.03 -22.59 -4.57
CA GLY A 95 9.17 -21.99 -5.25
C GLY A 95 9.70 -22.74 -6.48
N THR A 96 9.06 -23.82 -6.93
CA THR A 96 9.58 -24.67 -8.02
C THR A 96 9.07 -24.31 -9.41
N CYS A 97 7.80 -23.84 -9.54
CA CYS A 97 7.19 -23.58 -10.85
C CYS A 97 7.50 -22.21 -11.43
N LEU A 98 8.03 -21.30 -10.63
CA LEU A 98 8.42 -19.93 -11.01
C LEU A 98 7.25 -19.05 -11.55
N SER A 99 5.99 -19.42 -11.29
CA SER A 99 4.84 -18.65 -11.78
C SER A 99 4.61 -17.32 -11.03
N CYS A 100 5.13 -17.22 -9.79
CA CYS A 100 4.92 -16.07 -8.92
C CYS A 100 6.14 -15.14 -8.81
N VAL A 101 7.00 -15.12 -9.84
CA VAL A 101 8.22 -14.29 -9.85
C VAL A 101 7.93 -12.81 -9.91
N VAL A 102 8.76 -12.03 -9.23
CA VAL A 102 8.82 -10.58 -9.28
C VAL A 102 10.28 -10.13 -9.39
N ARG A 103 10.51 -8.92 -9.90
CA ARG A 103 11.85 -8.34 -9.97
C ARG A 103 12.14 -7.57 -8.67
N ARG A 104 13.14 -8.03 -7.93
CA ARG A 104 13.61 -7.40 -6.70
C ARG A 104 14.98 -6.73 -6.92
N ARG A 105 15.20 -5.55 -6.37
CA ARG A 105 16.50 -4.89 -6.35
C ARG A 105 17.53 -5.78 -5.69
N ASP A 106 18.67 -5.88 -6.33
CA ASP A 106 19.80 -6.66 -5.85
C ASP A 106 21.11 -5.94 -6.26
N PRO A 107 21.60 -5.04 -5.39
CA PRO A 107 22.83 -4.29 -5.68
C PRO A 107 24.08 -5.18 -5.88
N GLY A 108 24.02 -6.42 -5.41
CA GLY A 108 25.11 -7.39 -5.58
C GLY A 108 25.20 -7.98 -6.98
N ARG A 109 24.21 -7.75 -7.84
CA ARG A 109 24.19 -8.23 -9.21
C ARG A 109 24.58 -7.15 -10.22
N PRO A 110 25.28 -7.49 -11.31
CA PRO A 110 25.60 -6.53 -12.38
C PRO A 110 24.35 -5.88 -13.01
N SER A 111 23.22 -6.59 -13.04
CA SER A 111 21.91 -6.09 -13.50
C SER A 111 21.25 -5.14 -12.51
N GLY A 112 21.71 -5.08 -11.26
CA GLY A 112 21.06 -4.34 -10.17
C GLY A 112 19.78 -4.99 -9.62
N TRP A 113 19.41 -6.18 -10.11
CA TRP A 113 18.21 -6.89 -9.70
C TRP A 113 18.31 -8.41 -9.83
N SER A 114 17.44 -9.12 -9.13
CA SER A 114 17.26 -10.56 -9.18
C SER A 114 15.77 -10.92 -9.18
N TRP A 115 15.47 -12.16 -9.54
CA TRP A 115 14.14 -12.72 -9.37
C TRP A 115 13.92 -13.10 -7.90
N ALA A 116 12.76 -12.74 -7.38
CA ALA A 116 12.21 -13.21 -6.11
C ALA A 116 10.86 -13.90 -6.35
N LEU A 117 10.47 -14.77 -5.45
CA LEU A 117 9.25 -15.56 -5.53
C LEU A 117 8.26 -15.13 -4.46
N ALA A 118 7.08 -14.69 -4.85
CA ALA A 118 6.07 -14.24 -3.89
C ALA A 118 5.69 -15.35 -2.88
N CYS A 119 5.76 -16.63 -3.27
CA CYS A 119 5.39 -17.74 -2.40
C CYS A 119 6.44 -18.12 -1.34
N SER A 120 7.73 -17.82 -1.57
CA SER A 120 8.83 -18.19 -0.66
C SER A 120 9.56 -16.99 -0.07
N ASP A 121 9.73 -15.91 -0.87
CA ASP A 121 10.45 -14.71 -0.45
C ASP A 121 9.51 -13.59 0.04
N GLY A 122 8.20 -13.71 -0.29
CA GLY A 122 7.15 -12.77 0.07
C GLY A 122 6.02 -13.45 0.86
N PRO A 123 4.77 -13.06 0.67
CA PRO A 123 4.24 -12.09 -0.31
C PRO A 123 4.42 -10.61 0.07
N VAL A 124 4.96 -10.32 1.24
CA VAL A 124 5.17 -8.95 1.72
C VAL A 124 6.59 -8.50 1.39
N PHE A 125 6.70 -7.39 0.69
CA PHE A 125 7.97 -6.76 0.30
C PHE A 125 7.97 -5.28 0.68
N ASP A 126 9.15 -4.73 0.97
CA ASP A 126 9.28 -3.28 0.96
C ASP A 126 9.08 -2.77 -0.48
N ARG A 127 8.31 -1.68 -0.63
CA ARG A 127 8.01 -1.12 -1.95
C ARG A 127 9.26 -0.76 -2.74
N ASP A 128 10.33 -0.34 -2.03
CA ASP A 128 11.57 0.09 -2.66
C ASP A 128 12.45 -1.09 -3.11
N GLU A 129 12.13 -2.31 -2.66
CA GLU A 129 12.73 -3.53 -3.18
C GLU A 129 12.15 -3.96 -4.54
N LEU A 130 10.91 -3.60 -4.86
CA LEU A 130 10.23 -4.06 -6.07
C LEU A 130 10.40 -3.07 -7.22
N LEU A 131 11.10 -3.49 -8.30
CA LEU A 131 11.33 -2.64 -9.47
C LEU A 131 10.06 -2.22 -10.19
N ASP A 132 9.06 -3.08 -10.22
CA ASP A 132 7.78 -2.81 -10.90
C ASP A 132 6.92 -1.75 -10.17
N TYR A 133 7.38 -1.29 -8.99
CA TYR A 133 6.73 -0.28 -8.16
C TYR A 133 7.43 1.09 -8.20
N ASP A 134 8.45 1.24 -9.06
CA ASP A 134 9.18 2.50 -9.25
C ASP A 134 8.49 3.49 -10.19
N LEU A 135 7.31 3.19 -10.66
CA LEU A 135 6.60 4.07 -11.58
C LEU A 135 6.46 5.46 -10.97
N PRO A 136 6.86 6.52 -11.71
CA PRO A 136 6.52 7.88 -11.32
C PRO A 136 5.00 7.94 -11.20
N ALA A 137 4.51 8.60 -10.14
CA ALA A 137 3.10 8.90 -10.05
C ALA A 137 2.75 9.69 -11.32
N THR A 138 2.03 9.06 -12.26
CA THR A 138 1.43 9.81 -13.37
C THR A 138 0.54 10.85 -12.74
N ALA A 139 0.83 12.10 -13.10
CA ALA A 139 0.10 13.28 -12.67
C ALA A 139 -1.38 13.18 -13.06
#